data_5cfdff0d82eadae91142969bc76fd4f0
#
_entry.id   5cfdff0d82eadae91142969bc76fd4f0
#
_cell.length_a   1.000
_cell.length_b   1.000
_cell.length_c   1.000
_cell.angle_alpha   90.00
_cell.angle_beta   90.00
_cell.angle_gamma   90.00
#
_symmetry.space_group_name_H-M   'P 1'
#
loop_
_entity.id
_entity.type
_entity.pdbx_description
1 polymer ?
#
loop_
_entity_poly.entity_id
_entity_poly.type
_entity_poly.pdbx_seq_one_letter_code
_entity_poly.pdbx_strand_id
1 'polypeptide(L)'
;MTIYVLPRGKADEFKSLCESIRLRPNITDKQFKEAGFTNYYEPIYYFCKGLACEDKYPVSFDIQVVKKTRKIKSIGVLDEQFLQPHYVDESLLNQIKSHIHKLVEFGILEVV
;
A
#
# COMPACT_ATOMS: atom_id res chain seq x y z
N MET A 1 9.82 8.37 0.89
CA MET A 1 8.99 7.16 0.74
C MET A 1 9.67 6.19 -0.20
N THR A 2 9.71 4.93 0.17
CA THR A 2 10.27 3.87 -0.67
C THR A 2 9.13 3.12 -1.37
N ILE A 3 9.29 2.83 -2.66
CA ILE A 3 8.33 2.06 -3.44
C ILE A 3 8.98 0.74 -3.84
N TYR A 4 8.39 -0.36 -3.39
CA TYR A 4 8.88 -1.72 -3.64
C TYR A 4 8.06 -2.36 -4.74
N VAL A 5 8.64 -2.54 -5.91
CA VAL A 5 8.03 -3.21 -7.07
C VAL A 5 9.12 -3.67 -8.01
N LEU A 6 8.95 -4.83 -8.64
CA LEU A 6 9.87 -5.24 -9.70
C LEU A 6 9.73 -4.31 -10.92
N PRO A 7 10.85 -3.92 -11.55
CA PRO A 7 10.84 -2.96 -12.65
C PRO A 7 10.40 -3.62 -13.99
N ARG A 8 9.21 -4.16 -14.03
CA ARG A 8 8.60 -4.74 -15.23
C ARG A 8 7.09 -4.63 -15.19
N GLY A 9 6.42 -4.91 -16.31
CA GLY A 9 4.96 -4.83 -16.42
C GLY A 9 4.49 -3.40 -16.23
N LYS A 10 3.54 -3.20 -15.32
CA LYS A 10 2.94 -1.90 -15.00
C LYS A 10 3.66 -1.17 -13.86
N ALA A 11 4.96 -1.42 -13.67
CA ALA A 11 5.71 -0.81 -12.57
C ALA A 11 5.71 0.72 -12.62
N ASP A 12 5.83 1.32 -13.81
CA ASP A 12 5.85 2.77 -13.95
C ASP A 12 4.51 3.40 -13.59
N GLU A 13 3.41 2.77 -14.03
CA GLU A 13 2.06 3.21 -13.67
C GLU A 13 1.82 3.08 -12.17
N PHE A 14 2.29 2.00 -11.55
CA PHE A 14 2.20 1.80 -10.13
C PHE A 14 2.97 2.88 -9.35
N LYS A 15 4.19 3.18 -9.77
CA LYS A 15 5.00 4.24 -9.15
C LYS A 15 4.33 5.60 -9.26
N SER A 16 3.80 5.94 -10.44
CA SER A 16 3.06 7.19 -10.65
C SER A 16 1.84 7.28 -9.75
N LEU A 17 1.13 6.18 -9.58
CA LEU A 17 -0.03 6.11 -8.69
C LEU A 17 0.38 6.36 -7.23
N CYS A 18 1.47 5.74 -6.77
CA CYS A 18 1.99 5.95 -5.41
C CYS A 18 2.41 7.40 -5.18
N GLU A 19 3.00 8.04 -6.18
CA GLU A 19 3.43 9.44 -6.10
C GLU A 19 2.28 10.43 -6.15
N SER A 20 1.09 10.00 -6.59
CA SER A 20 -0.09 10.83 -6.70
C SER A 20 -0.95 10.87 -5.44
N ILE A 21 -0.57 10.16 -4.40
CA ILE A 21 -1.33 10.08 -3.16
C ILE A 21 -0.48 10.51 -1.96
N ARG A 22 -1.16 10.98 -0.92
CA ARG A 22 -0.53 11.30 0.37
C ARG A 22 -1.51 11.02 1.50
N LEU A 23 -0.99 10.92 2.72
CA LEU A 23 -1.84 10.84 3.91
C LEU A 23 -2.55 12.16 4.14
N ARG A 24 -3.82 12.08 4.54
CA ARG A 24 -4.53 13.23 5.06
C ARG A 24 -3.97 13.60 6.43
N PRO A 25 -4.02 14.90 6.81
CA PRO A 25 -3.55 15.31 8.14
C PRO A 25 -4.51 14.86 9.24
N ASN A 26 -3.99 14.76 10.46
CA ASN A 26 -4.76 14.56 11.69
C ASN A 26 -5.57 13.25 11.75
N ILE A 27 -5.06 12.18 11.13
CA ILE A 27 -5.69 10.86 11.20
C ILE A 27 -5.44 10.27 12.58
N THR A 28 -6.51 9.83 13.25
CA THR A 28 -6.41 9.19 14.56
C THR A 28 -6.02 7.72 14.44
N ASP A 29 -5.53 7.16 15.54
CA ASP A 29 -5.25 5.72 15.65
C ASP A 29 -6.48 4.88 15.31
N LYS A 30 -7.65 5.30 15.81
CA LYS A 30 -8.92 4.65 15.53
C LYS A 30 -9.26 4.65 14.03
N GLN A 31 -9.03 5.77 13.35
CA GLN A 31 -9.29 5.88 11.91
C GLN A 31 -8.39 4.95 11.11
N PHE A 32 -7.10 4.87 11.44
CA PHE A 32 -6.20 3.91 10.80
C PHE A 32 -6.70 2.48 10.99
N LYS A 33 -7.11 2.14 12.19
CA LYS A 33 -7.58 0.80 12.53
C LYS A 33 -8.84 0.43 11.76
N GLU A 34 -9.81 1.34 11.69
CA GLU A 34 -11.06 1.13 10.94
C GLU A 34 -10.82 0.96 9.44
N ALA A 35 -9.78 1.59 8.90
CA ALA A 35 -9.41 1.47 7.49
C ALA A 35 -8.62 0.20 7.17
N GLY A 36 -8.27 -0.61 8.19
CA GLY A 36 -7.57 -1.86 8.00
C GLY A 36 -6.08 -1.84 8.32
N PHE A 37 -5.56 -0.74 8.87
CA PHE A 37 -4.19 -0.69 9.34
C PHE A 37 -4.09 -1.35 10.72
N THR A 38 -3.00 -2.06 10.95
CA THR A 38 -2.66 -2.58 12.28
C THR A 38 -1.68 -1.64 12.97
N ASN A 39 -1.72 -1.63 14.30
CA ASN A 39 -0.80 -0.83 15.11
C ASN A 39 0.10 -1.68 16.01
N TYR A 40 0.23 -2.98 15.69
CA TYR A 40 1.00 -3.92 16.52
C TYR A 40 2.51 -3.70 16.44
N TYR A 41 2.96 -3.12 15.35
CA TYR A 41 4.40 -2.97 15.08
C TYR A 41 4.83 -1.54 15.34
N GLU A 42 5.33 -1.28 16.54
CA GLU A 42 6.04 -0.03 16.78
C GLU A 42 7.30 -0.02 15.88
N PRO A 43 7.59 1.08 15.19
CA PRO A 43 6.92 2.41 15.22
C PRO A 43 5.98 2.68 14.05
N ILE A 44 5.34 1.68 13.46
CA ILE A 44 4.55 1.85 12.23
C ILE A 44 3.09 1.42 12.37
N TYR A 45 2.22 2.06 11.57
CA TYR A 45 0.94 1.50 11.16
C TYR A 45 1.18 0.68 9.90
N TYR A 46 0.62 -0.51 9.85
CA TYR A 46 0.85 -1.45 8.76
C TYR A 46 -0.45 -1.85 8.09
N PHE A 47 -0.50 -1.66 6.76
CA PHE A 47 -1.64 -2.06 5.93
C PHE A 47 -1.17 -3.12 4.95
N CYS A 48 -1.84 -4.28 4.94
CA CYS A 48 -1.49 -5.38 4.06
C CYS A 48 -2.77 -5.98 3.49
N LYS A 49 -2.89 -6.01 2.18
CA LYS A 49 -4.02 -6.65 1.48
C LYS A 49 -3.52 -7.67 0.49
N GLY A 50 -4.01 -8.89 0.61
CA GLY A 50 -3.78 -9.93 -0.37
C GLY A 50 -4.38 -9.55 -1.72
N LEU A 51 -3.66 -9.85 -2.78
CA LEU A 51 -4.09 -9.63 -4.16
C LEU A 51 -4.32 -10.98 -4.83
N ALA A 52 -5.37 -11.06 -5.65
CA ALA A 52 -5.62 -12.24 -6.46
C ALA A 52 -4.61 -12.29 -7.60
N CYS A 53 -3.79 -13.33 -7.62
CA CYS A 53 -2.72 -13.50 -8.60
C CYS A 53 -2.64 -14.96 -9.02
N GLU A 54 -2.35 -15.20 -10.30
CA GLU A 54 -2.19 -16.55 -10.84
C GLU A 54 -0.85 -17.19 -10.48
N ASP A 55 0.07 -16.40 -9.92
CA ASP A 55 1.37 -16.90 -9.50
C ASP A 55 1.24 -17.92 -8.37
N LYS A 56 2.25 -18.77 -8.27
CA LYS A 56 2.31 -19.85 -7.29
C LYS A 56 2.22 -19.37 -5.84
N TYR A 57 2.71 -18.16 -5.55
CA TYR A 57 2.80 -17.64 -4.20
C TYR A 57 1.86 -16.45 -3.99
N PRO A 58 1.37 -16.26 -2.74
CA PRO A 58 0.54 -15.11 -2.44
C PRO A 58 1.28 -13.79 -2.66
N VAL A 59 0.55 -12.80 -3.18
CA VAL A 59 1.05 -11.45 -3.42
C VAL A 59 0.25 -10.49 -2.58
N SER A 60 0.89 -9.47 -2.01
CA SER A 60 0.22 -8.46 -1.20
C SER A 60 0.54 -7.05 -1.64
N PHE A 61 -0.39 -6.14 -1.37
CA PHE A 61 -0.21 -4.69 -1.47
C PHE A 61 -0.04 -4.15 -0.06
N ASP A 62 1.09 -3.50 0.21
CA ASP A 62 1.50 -3.10 1.54
C ASP A 62 1.75 -1.60 1.63
N ILE A 63 1.29 -0.98 2.74
CA ILE A 63 1.60 0.41 3.06
C ILE A 63 2.10 0.45 4.50
N GLN A 64 3.22 1.13 4.71
CA GLN A 64 3.75 1.40 6.04
C GLN A 64 3.76 2.90 6.30
N VAL A 65 3.23 3.30 7.45
CA VAL A 65 3.17 4.69 7.89
C VAL A 65 3.92 4.82 9.20
N VAL A 66 4.82 5.79 9.30
CA VAL A 66 5.54 6.07 10.56
C VAL A 66 4.57 6.74 11.53
N LYS A 67 4.33 6.13 12.69
CA LYS A 67 3.38 6.65 13.68
C LYS A 67 3.73 8.05 14.16
N LYS A 68 5.00 8.29 14.44
CA LYS A 68 5.48 9.54 15.02
C LYS A 68 5.36 10.72 14.06
N THR A 69 5.75 10.53 12.81
CA THR A 69 5.79 11.60 11.81
C THR A 69 4.52 11.69 10.97
N ARG A 70 3.71 10.64 10.98
CA ARG A 70 2.50 10.52 10.14
C ARG A 70 2.83 10.66 8.65
N LYS A 71 3.94 10.06 8.24
CA LYS A 71 4.37 10.03 6.83
C LYS A 71 4.38 8.59 6.34
N ILE A 72 4.07 8.40 5.07
CA ILE A 72 4.20 7.10 4.42
C ILE A 72 5.67 6.74 4.34
N LYS A 73 6.06 5.62 4.97
CA LYS A 73 7.42 5.09 4.91
C LYS A 73 7.66 4.34 3.62
N SER A 74 6.71 3.48 3.24
CA SER A 74 6.82 2.65 2.04
C SER A 74 5.46 2.23 1.52
N ILE A 75 5.41 1.99 0.21
CA ILE A 75 4.32 1.32 -0.48
C ILE A 75 4.95 0.24 -1.34
N GLY A 76 4.37 -0.95 -1.34
CA GLY A 76 4.96 -2.02 -2.12
C GLY A 76 3.99 -3.10 -2.55
N VAL A 77 4.43 -3.88 -3.54
CA VAL A 77 3.79 -5.13 -3.94
C VAL A 77 4.82 -6.22 -3.69
N LEU A 78 4.48 -7.11 -2.78
CA LEU A 78 5.43 -8.10 -2.26
C LEU A 78 4.95 -9.52 -2.49
N ASP A 79 5.90 -10.39 -2.80
CA ASP A 79 5.74 -11.82 -2.69
C ASP A 79 5.74 -12.17 -1.19
N GLU A 80 4.63 -12.68 -0.67
CA GLU A 80 4.49 -12.95 0.76
C GLU A 80 5.39 -14.07 1.26
N GLN A 81 5.78 -15.00 0.39
CA GLN A 81 6.64 -16.11 0.80
C GLN A 81 8.08 -15.69 1.03
N PHE A 82 8.62 -14.88 0.11
CA PHE A 82 10.03 -14.49 0.16
C PHE A 82 10.23 -13.05 0.61
N LEU A 83 9.15 -12.29 0.83
CA LEU A 83 9.17 -10.86 1.22
C LEU A 83 9.99 -10.01 0.25
N GLN A 84 9.91 -10.34 -1.03
CA GLN A 84 10.62 -9.63 -2.09
C GLN A 84 9.64 -8.87 -2.97
N PRO A 85 10.09 -7.79 -3.63
CA PRO A 85 9.23 -7.08 -4.57
C PRO A 85 8.70 -8.00 -5.66
N HIS A 86 7.42 -7.82 -5.98
CA HIS A 86 6.72 -8.55 -7.04
C HIS A 86 6.42 -7.60 -8.19
N TYR A 87 6.20 -8.12 -9.38
CA TYR A 87 5.77 -7.31 -10.52
C TYR A 87 4.30 -6.89 -10.37
N VAL A 88 3.89 -5.90 -11.15
CA VAL A 88 2.50 -5.47 -11.26
C VAL A 88 2.07 -5.60 -12.71
N ASP A 89 1.02 -6.40 -12.95
CA ASP A 89 0.35 -6.47 -14.25
C ASP A 89 -0.95 -5.64 -14.23
N GLU A 90 -1.74 -5.69 -15.29
CA GLU A 90 -2.99 -4.95 -15.38
C GLU A 90 -3.98 -5.34 -14.28
N SER A 91 -4.13 -6.64 -14.03
CA SER A 91 -5.04 -7.16 -13.01
C SER A 91 -4.64 -6.68 -11.61
N LEU A 92 -3.36 -6.80 -11.27
CA LEU A 92 -2.85 -6.36 -9.98
C LEU A 92 -2.98 -4.85 -9.82
N LEU A 93 -2.68 -4.09 -10.87
CA LEU A 93 -2.83 -2.64 -10.85
C LEU A 93 -4.27 -2.21 -10.57
N ASN A 94 -5.24 -2.87 -11.20
CA ASN A 94 -6.66 -2.57 -10.98
C ASN A 94 -7.09 -2.88 -9.55
N GLN A 95 -6.62 -3.98 -8.97
CA GLN A 95 -6.89 -4.31 -7.57
C GLN A 95 -6.28 -3.28 -6.61
N ILE A 96 -5.05 -2.86 -6.88
CA ILE A 96 -4.36 -1.83 -6.08
C ILE A 96 -5.13 -0.50 -6.15
N LYS A 97 -5.56 -0.09 -7.34
CA LYS A 97 -6.39 1.11 -7.51
C LYS A 97 -7.66 1.04 -6.68
N SER A 98 -8.31 -0.13 -6.63
CA SER A 98 -9.50 -0.33 -5.82
C SER A 98 -9.22 -0.15 -4.32
N HIS A 99 -8.12 -0.70 -3.82
CA HIS A 99 -7.73 -0.55 -2.42
C HIS A 99 -7.39 0.91 -2.09
N ILE A 100 -6.68 1.60 -2.96
CA ILE A 100 -6.37 3.03 -2.79
C ILE A 100 -7.65 3.85 -2.78
N HIS A 101 -8.58 3.57 -3.68
CA HIS A 101 -9.87 4.26 -3.73
C HIS A 101 -10.64 4.13 -2.41
N LYS A 102 -10.67 2.92 -1.84
CA LYS A 102 -11.28 2.70 -0.52
C LYS A 102 -10.60 3.50 0.58
N LEU A 103 -9.27 3.58 0.57
CA LEU A 103 -8.55 4.38 1.56
C LEU A 103 -8.81 5.88 1.41
N VAL A 104 -9.04 6.36 0.20
CA VAL A 104 -9.48 7.74 -0.03
C VAL A 104 -10.89 7.95 0.52
N GLU A 105 -11.80 7.02 0.28
CA GLU A 105 -13.17 7.08 0.84
C GLU A 105 -13.18 7.05 2.37
N PHE A 106 -12.30 6.26 3.00
CA PHE A 106 -12.15 6.24 4.45
C PHE A 106 -11.51 7.50 5.02
N GLY A 107 -11.03 8.41 4.18
CA GLY A 107 -10.39 9.63 4.63
C GLY A 107 -8.94 9.45 5.09
N ILE A 108 -8.28 8.37 4.70
CA ILE A 108 -6.87 8.11 5.05
C ILE A 108 -5.94 8.74 4.04
N LEU A 109 -6.22 8.55 2.77
CA LEU A 109 -5.41 9.07 1.67
C LEU A 109 -6.16 10.19 0.95
N GLU A 110 -5.40 11.06 0.30
CA GLU A 110 -5.92 12.04 -0.64
C GLU A 110 -5.06 12.08 -1.89
N VAL A 111 -5.66 12.45 -3.01
CA VAL A 111 -4.94 12.60 -4.27
C VAL A 111 -4.27 13.97 -4.30
N VAL A 112 -3.00 13.97 -4.68
CA VAL A 112 -2.19 15.19 -4.75
C VAL A 112 -2.47 15.95 -6.05
#